data_8e8b67c87f3676f96950919a8f7dc369
#
_entry.id   8e8b67c87f3676f96950919a8f7dc369
#
_cell.length_a   1.000
_cell.length_b   1.000
_cell.length_c   1.000
_cell.angle_alpha   90.00
_cell.angle_beta   90.00
_cell.angle_gamma   90.00
#
_symmetry.space_group_name_H-M   'P 1'
#
loop_
_entity.id
_entity.type
_entity.pdbx_description
1 polymer ?
#
loop_
_entity_poly.entity_id
_entity_poly.type
_entity_poly.pdbx_seq_one_letter_code
_entity_poly.pdbx_strand_id
1 'polypeptide(L)'
;MAKYEKHLTGNFDEVLNAVTDGVLNGSMSASYEDGSDWTNGTVRCAVRVFERYSYMGGNRVSMNVTLVGNGRDLFLSAITSGGSSAVFFKLNTLGEESFLEKLVEIVEGL
;
A
#
# COMPACT_ATOMS: atom_id res chain seq x y z
N MET A 1 -4.14 -2.67 -12.57
CA MET A 1 -3.10 -2.12 -11.71
C MET A 1 -3.46 -0.68 -11.37
N ALA A 2 -3.42 -0.32 -10.09
CA ALA A 2 -3.77 1.01 -9.65
C ALA A 2 -2.59 1.61 -8.87
N LYS A 3 -2.46 2.93 -8.89
CA LYS A 3 -1.33 3.62 -8.27
C LYS A 3 -1.79 4.91 -7.58
N TYR A 4 -1.17 5.19 -6.44
CA TYR A 4 -1.36 6.43 -5.69
C TYR A 4 0.00 6.93 -5.21
N GLU A 5 0.27 8.22 -5.37
CA GLU A 5 1.49 8.85 -4.93
C GLU A 5 1.16 10.12 -4.16
N LYS A 6 1.91 10.41 -3.10
CA LYS A 6 1.68 11.57 -2.28
C LYS A 6 2.97 12.08 -1.65
N HIS A 7 3.21 13.39 -1.74
CA HIS A 7 4.23 14.06 -0.94
C HIS A 7 3.62 14.43 0.41
N LEU A 8 4.37 14.15 1.48
CA LEU A 8 3.94 14.41 2.86
C LEU A 8 5.06 15.12 3.61
N THR A 9 4.67 15.82 4.67
CA THR A 9 5.62 16.34 5.65
C THR A 9 5.24 15.73 6.99
N GLY A 10 6.20 15.08 7.66
CA GLY A 10 5.90 14.47 8.94
C GLY A 10 6.99 13.55 9.43
N ASN A 11 6.63 12.68 10.37
CA ASN A 11 7.54 11.71 10.94
C ASN A 11 7.45 10.40 10.15
N PHE A 12 8.60 9.91 9.68
CA PHE A 12 8.67 8.71 8.85
C PHE A 12 8.04 7.50 9.54
N ASP A 13 8.45 7.24 10.79
CA ASP A 13 7.96 6.06 11.52
C ASP A 13 6.46 6.14 11.82
N GLU A 14 5.97 7.32 12.17
CA GLU A 14 4.54 7.51 12.42
C GLU A 14 3.70 7.24 11.16
N VAL A 15 4.14 7.75 10.02
CA VAL A 15 3.44 7.52 8.75
C VAL A 15 3.50 6.04 8.38
N LEU A 16 4.68 5.42 8.49
CA LEU A 16 4.83 4.01 8.16
C LEU A 16 3.94 3.13 9.04
N ASN A 17 3.91 3.40 10.33
CA ASN A 17 3.09 2.63 11.27
C ASN A 17 1.59 2.84 11.02
N ALA A 18 1.18 4.08 10.75
CA ALA A 18 -0.22 4.39 10.45
C ALA A 18 -0.69 3.65 9.19
N VAL A 19 0.14 3.64 8.15
CA VAL A 19 -0.18 2.93 6.91
C VAL A 19 -0.26 1.43 7.14
N THR A 20 0.74 0.86 7.80
CA THR A 20 0.78 -0.58 8.07
C THR A 20 -0.42 -1.03 8.89
N ASP A 21 -0.67 -0.36 10.00
CA ASP A 21 -1.77 -0.71 10.89
C ASP A 21 -3.12 -0.49 10.21
N GLY A 22 -3.25 0.61 9.48
CA GLY A 22 -4.50 0.93 8.79
C GLY A 22 -4.84 -0.07 7.70
N VAL A 23 -3.85 -0.51 6.92
CA VAL A 23 -4.06 -1.52 5.89
C VAL A 23 -4.47 -2.86 6.51
N LEU A 24 -3.76 -3.29 7.54
CA LEU A 24 -4.04 -4.58 8.19
C LEU A 24 -5.37 -4.59 8.93
N ASN A 25 -5.76 -3.46 9.52
CA ASN A 25 -7.02 -3.36 10.26
C ASN A 25 -8.20 -2.97 9.37
N GLY A 26 -7.94 -2.45 8.17
CA GLY A 26 -8.98 -1.99 7.26
C GLY A 26 -9.65 -3.09 6.45
N SER A 27 -9.11 -4.30 6.47
CA SER A 27 -9.67 -5.43 5.73
C SER A 27 -9.40 -6.72 6.50
N MET A 28 -10.43 -7.56 6.62
CA MET A 28 -10.33 -8.83 7.34
C MET A 28 -9.38 -9.82 6.69
N SER A 29 -9.21 -9.73 5.38
CA SER A 29 -8.35 -10.67 4.63
C SER A 29 -6.98 -10.09 4.31
N ALA A 30 -6.67 -8.87 4.76
CA ALA A 30 -5.38 -8.27 4.49
C ALA A 30 -4.28 -8.93 5.33
N SER A 31 -3.15 -9.18 4.71
CA SER A 31 -1.98 -9.75 5.37
C SER A 31 -0.72 -9.00 4.96
N TYR A 32 0.24 -8.96 5.86
CA TYR A 32 1.59 -8.47 5.59
C TYR A 32 2.39 -9.64 5.00
N GLU A 33 2.99 -9.43 3.83
CA GLU A 33 3.71 -10.49 3.15
C GLU A 33 5.22 -10.36 3.30
N ASP A 34 5.76 -9.18 3.02
CA ASP A 34 7.20 -8.95 3.13
C ASP A 34 7.50 -7.45 3.14
N GLY A 35 8.72 -7.11 3.51
CA GLY A 35 9.17 -5.74 3.50
C GLY A 35 10.68 -5.62 3.48
N SER A 36 11.15 -4.41 3.23
CA SER A 36 12.57 -4.09 3.20
C SER A 36 12.78 -2.67 3.68
N ASP A 37 13.89 -2.44 4.36
CA ASP A 37 14.25 -1.12 4.87
C ASP A 37 15.68 -0.78 4.47
N TRP A 38 15.91 0.49 4.14
CA TRP A 38 17.22 0.98 3.77
C TRP A 38 17.40 2.39 4.33
N THR A 39 18.59 2.68 4.82
CA THR A 39 18.92 3.97 5.39
C THR A 39 20.30 4.40 4.91
N ASN A 40 20.42 5.67 4.54
CA ASN A 40 21.71 6.26 4.19
C ASN A 40 21.70 7.72 4.65
N GLY A 41 22.44 8.00 5.73
CA GLY A 41 22.42 9.33 6.34
C GLY A 41 21.02 9.70 6.82
N THR A 42 20.49 10.80 6.29
CA THR A 42 19.15 11.26 6.64
C THR A 42 18.06 10.67 5.74
N VAL A 43 18.44 9.89 4.73
CA VAL A 43 17.50 9.28 3.79
C VAL A 43 17.11 7.90 4.25
N ARG A 44 15.81 7.64 4.29
CA ARG A 44 15.26 6.34 4.65
C ARG A 44 14.29 5.87 3.57
N CYS A 45 14.27 4.57 3.33
CA CYS A 45 13.32 3.96 2.42
C CYS A 45 12.75 2.71 3.07
N ALA A 46 11.44 2.58 3.06
CA ALA A 46 10.76 1.39 3.53
C ALA A 46 9.84 0.88 2.43
N VAL A 47 9.88 -0.42 2.18
CA VAL A 47 8.98 -1.10 1.25
C VAL A 47 8.17 -2.10 2.05
N ARG A 48 6.86 -2.12 1.82
CA ARG A 48 5.95 -3.06 2.49
C ARG A 48 5.01 -3.65 1.45
N VAL A 49 4.87 -4.96 1.48
CA VAL A 49 3.98 -5.67 0.56
C VAL A 49 2.87 -6.32 1.35
N PHE A 50 1.65 -6.02 0.97
CA PHE A 50 0.43 -6.57 1.56
C PHE A 50 -0.36 -7.32 0.50
N GLU A 51 -1.18 -8.26 0.94
CA GLU A 51 -2.13 -8.95 0.07
C GLU A 51 -3.48 -9.05 0.74
N ARG A 52 -4.52 -9.15 -0.07
CA ARG A 52 -5.86 -9.49 0.41
C ARG A 52 -6.61 -10.22 -0.69
N TYR A 53 -7.67 -10.94 -0.32
CA TYR A 53 -8.54 -11.57 -1.30
C TYR A 53 -9.48 -10.55 -1.93
N SER A 54 -9.67 -10.69 -3.24
CA SER A 54 -10.70 -9.96 -3.96
C SER A 54 -12.00 -10.75 -3.85
N TYR A 55 -13.05 -10.10 -3.36
CA TYR A 55 -14.36 -10.73 -3.23
C TYR A 55 -14.90 -11.26 -4.55
N MET A 56 -14.66 -10.50 -5.60
CA MET A 56 -15.34 -10.71 -6.87
C MET A 56 -14.72 -11.82 -7.70
N GLY A 57 -13.45 -12.07 -7.57
CA GLY A 57 -12.77 -13.03 -8.42
C GLY A 57 -12.14 -14.20 -7.68
N GLY A 58 -12.18 -14.21 -6.35
CA GLY A 58 -11.49 -15.22 -5.56
C GLY A 58 -9.98 -15.15 -5.70
N ASN A 59 -9.46 -14.10 -6.25
CA ASN A 59 -8.03 -13.88 -6.47
C ASN A 59 -7.43 -12.99 -5.40
N ARG A 60 -6.12 -13.13 -5.22
CA ARG A 60 -5.38 -12.25 -4.32
C ARG A 60 -4.96 -10.99 -5.04
N VAL A 61 -5.09 -9.86 -4.35
CA VAL A 61 -4.60 -8.57 -4.82
C VAL A 61 -3.42 -8.18 -3.95
N SER A 62 -2.33 -7.80 -4.59
CA SER A 62 -1.11 -7.38 -3.93
C SER A 62 -1.03 -5.85 -3.91
N MET A 63 -0.53 -5.28 -2.82
CA MET A 63 -0.23 -3.85 -2.74
C MET A 63 1.20 -3.65 -2.26
N ASN A 64 1.98 -2.94 -3.06
CA ASN A 64 3.32 -2.52 -2.69
C ASN A 64 3.26 -1.07 -2.23
N VAL A 65 3.74 -0.81 -1.03
CA VAL A 65 3.84 0.54 -0.48
C VAL A 65 5.32 0.87 -0.29
N THR A 66 5.75 1.99 -0.87
CA THR A 66 7.11 2.49 -0.70
C THR A 66 7.03 3.86 -0.04
N LEU A 67 7.74 4.03 1.07
CA LEU A 67 7.87 5.31 1.75
C LEU A 67 9.33 5.73 1.76
N VAL A 68 9.62 6.88 1.16
CA VAL A 68 10.95 7.47 1.15
C VAL A 68 10.91 8.75 1.95
N GLY A 69 11.88 8.95 2.82
CA GLY A 69 11.97 10.16 3.62
C GLY A 69 13.38 10.72 3.67
N ASN A 70 13.46 12.05 3.70
CA ASN A 70 14.69 12.78 3.99
C ASN A 70 14.34 13.81 5.05
N GLY A 71 14.67 13.51 6.32
CA GLY A 71 14.16 14.29 7.43
C GLY A 71 12.64 14.19 7.49
N ARG A 72 11.96 15.34 7.44
CA ARG A 72 10.50 15.39 7.47
C ARG A 72 9.85 15.41 6.07
N ASP A 73 10.67 15.45 5.03
CA ASP A 73 10.17 15.38 3.65
C ASP A 73 9.94 13.92 3.28
N LEU A 74 8.69 13.57 3.03
CA LEU A 74 8.30 12.19 2.76
C LEU A 74 7.63 12.07 1.39
N PHE A 75 7.86 10.95 0.74
CA PHE A 75 7.16 10.58 -0.48
C PHE A 75 6.65 9.15 -0.33
N LEU A 76 5.37 8.97 -0.59
CA LEU A 76 4.73 7.67 -0.53
C LEU A 76 4.23 7.27 -1.91
N SER A 77 4.49 6.04 -2.30
CA SER A 77 3.95 5.44 -3.52
C SER A 77 3.32 4.11 -3.17
N ALA A 78 2.11 3.89 -3.63
CA ALA A 78 1.41 2.63 -3.44
C ALA A 78 0.89 2.13 -4.77
N ILE A 79 1.17 0.87 -5.08
CA ILE A 79 0.78 0.25 -6.35
C ILE A 79 0.13 -1.09 -6.05
N THR A 80 -1.06 -1.29 -6.59
CA THR A 80 -1.76 -2.57 -6.46
C THR A 80 -1.69 -3.35 -7.76
N SER A 81 -1.63 -4.66 -7.63
CA SER A 81 -1.67 -5.57 -8.76
C SER A 81 -2.42 -6.83 -8.36
N GLY A 82 -3.07 -7.46 -9.33
CA GLY A 82 -3.75 -8.72 -9.10
C GLY A 82 -3.55 -9.62 -10.29
N GLY A 83 -3.21 -10.90 -10.02
CA GLY A 83 -3.11 -11.89 -11.05
C GLY A 83 -4.51 -12.35 -11.45
N SER A 84 -4.79 -12.46 -12.75
CA SER A 84 -6.05 -13.02 -13.19
C SER A 84 -5.95 -13.58 -14.60
N SER A 85 -6.91 -14.45 -14.91
CA SER A 85 -7.19 -14.76 -16.28
C SER A 85 -7.92 -13.59 -16.95
N ALA A 86 -7.89 -13.52 -18.27
CA ALA A 86 -8.56 -12.45 -19.01
C ALA A 86 -10.06 -12.36 -18.69
N VAL A 87 -10.68 -13.48 -18.32
CA VAL A 87 -12.11 -13.55 -18.02
C VAL A 87 -12.49 -12.70 -16.81
N PHE A 88 -11.57 -12.57 -15.85
CA PHE A 88 -11.85 -11.85 -14.59
C PHE A 88 -11.15 -10.49 -14.52
N PHE A 89 -10.69 -9.97 -15.64
CA PHE A 89 -9.92 -8.73 -15.68
C PHE A 89 -10.61 -7.56 -14.97
N LYS A 90 -11.90 -7.34 -15.26
CA LYS A 90 -12.65 -6.24 -14.63
C LYS A 90 -12.81 -6.42 -13.14
N LEU A 91 -13.03 -7.64 -12.67
CA LEU A 91 -13.19 -7.94 -11.25
C LEU A 91 -11.89 -7.68 -10.49
N ASN A 92 -10.76 -8.02 -11.08
CA ASN A 92 -9.47 -7.76 -10.48
C ASN A 92 -9.15 -6.27 -10.42
N THR A 93 -9.50 -5.52 -11.46
CA THR A 93 -9.31 -4.07 -11.46
C THR A 93 -10.10 -3.42 -10.32
N LEU A 94 -11.34 -3.84 -10.10
CA LEU A 94 -12.13 -3.35 -8.97
C LEU A 94 -11.51 -3.70 -7.63
N GLY A 95 -10.96 -4.91 -7.50
CA GLY A 95 -10.28 -5.34 -6.28
C GLY A 95 -9.02 -4.53 -6.02
N GLU A 96 -8.25 -4.23 -7.06
CA GLU A 96 -7.05 -3.40 -6.96
C GLU A 96 -7.40 -1.98 -6.49
N GLU A 97 -8.41 -1.37 -7.11
CA GLU A 97 -8.84 -0.03 -6.74
C GLU A 97 -9.41 0.02 -5.33
N SER A 98 -10.21 -0.96 -4.95
CA SER A 98 -10.79 -1.03 -3.61
C SER A 98 -9.72 -1.17 -2.53
N PHE A 99 -8.69 -1.98 -2.78
CA PHE A 99 -7.60 -2.15 -1.84
C PHE A 99 -6.79 -0.85 -1.70
N LEU A 100 -6.50 -0.20 -2.83
CA LEU A 100 -5.78 1.07 -2.84
C LEU A 100 -6.57 2.17 -2.12
N GLU A 101 -7.88 2.20 -2.29
CA GLU A 101 -8.75 3.19 -1.65
C GLU A 101 -8.62 3.17 -0.13
N LYS A 102 -8.43 2.01 0.47
CA LYS A 102 -8.22 1.89 1.92
C LYS A 102 -6.94 2.63 2.34
N LEU A 103 -5.88 2.49 1.56
CA LEU A 103 -4.64 3.20 1.81
C LEU A 103 -4.82 4.71 1.64
N VAL A 104 -5.51 5.14 0.59
CA VAL A 104 -5.76 6.57 0.32
C VAL A 104 -6.48 7.21 1.50
N GLU A 105 -7.51 6.57 2.03
CA GLU A 105 -8.25 7.07 3.19
C GLU A 105 -7.34 7.27 4.40
N ILE A 106 -6.43 6.33 4.64
CA ILE A 106 -5.48 6.43 5.77
C ILE A 106 -4.55 7.62 5.57
N VAL A 107 -3.95 7.74 4.39
CA VAL A 107 -2.96 8.79 4.10
C VAL A 107 -3.60 10.17 4.10
N GLU A 108 -4.78 10.31 3.52
CA GLU A 108 -5.48 11.60 3.47
C GLU A 108 -6.00 12.02 4.86
N GLY A 109 -6.13 11.08 5.79
CA GLY A 109 -6.52 11.36 7.17
C GLY A 109 -5.38 11.69 8.12
N LEU A 110 -4.14 11.66 7.63
CA LEU A 110 -2.97 11.95 8.46
C LEU A 110 -2.78 13.44 8.72
#